data_d6ad3fb3c04fb2accbd729d4f8b7773a
#
_entry.id   d6ad3fb3c04fb2accbd729d4f8b7773a
#
_cell.length_a   1.000
_cell.length_b   1.000
_cell.length_c   1.000
_cell.angle_alpha   90.00
_cell.angle_beta   90.00
_cell.angle_gamma   90.00
#
_symmetry.space_group_name_H-M   'P 1'
#
loop_
_entity.id
_entity.type
_entity.pdbx_description
1 polymer ?
#
loop_
_entity_poly.entity_id
_entity_poly.type
_entity_poly.pdbx_seq_one_letter_code
_entity_poly.pdbx_strand_id
1 'polypeptide(L)'
;MEGELPSQRITEGVIWKQLLFFFFPILLGSFFQQMYNTVDTIIVGRFVGTQALAAVGATSALLNLMNGFFIGLSTGATVLLSQFYGAKSKQGVQDALHTGVALSLLLGAVVMLLGYCFGPRLLGLMNTPESCLDDAVLYIKIYFSGAIASMLYNMGAGILRAMGDSRRPTVFLMAACGVNIVLDIVCVVVLKMGVAGAAIATVFSQVVSAGMVTVALLRQPEETRLSLKKIRFQGELLKRILYIGVPAGLQFVTFDLANTLIQSGINSFGDVAVAAWTAYVKTDSLTWMISGAFGVSVTTFVGQNFGAQKYDRIRQSVWVCMGMSVALTGAMSALVIAFRPVILGIYTTDPAVIRLGVYVMAWTVPFNVLFMPVEVFAGAMRGTGYSVVPTVITCMCVCVFRVVWIFTVVRTWHRIELLAVCYPLSWLLAATVFAIVYFRGGWLRRRIAQCGMEPEVRV
;
A
#
# COMPACT_ATOMS: atom_id res chain seq x y z
N MET A 1 23.47 22.01 -20.88
CA MET A 1 22.07 21.55 -21.04
C MET A 1 22.03 20.09 -20.64
N GLU A 2 21.98 19.83 -19.34
CA GLU A 2 21.83 18.47 -18.81
C GLU A 2 20.40 18.04 -19.09
N GLY A 3 20.26 16.94 -19.83
CA GLY A 3 18.98 16.44 -20.30
C GLY A 3 18.07 16.05 -19.12
N GLU A 4 17.06 16.85 -18.87
CA GLU A 4 15.93 16.48 -18.02
C GLU A 4 15.37 15.17 -18.56
N LEU A 5 15.43 14.10 -17.75
CA LEU A 5 14.86 12.80 -18.09
C LEU A 5 13.38 12.99 -18.46
N PRO A 6 12.86 12.37 -19.53
CA PRO A 6 11.47 12.53 -19.99
C PRO A 6 10.41 12.20 -18.92
N SER A 7 10.80 11.50 -17.84
CA SER A 7 9.93 11.13 -16.73
C SER A 7 9.61 12.26 -15.74
N GLN A 8 10.27 13.42 -15.83
CA GLN A 8 10.13 14.52 -14.85
C GLN A 8 8.99 15.50 -15.16
N ARG A 9 8.31 15.39 -16.33
CA ARG A 9 7.27 16.34 -16.72
C ARG A 9 5.87 15.71 -16.75
N ILE A 10 5.38 15.27 -15.58
CA ILE A 10 4.01 14.71 -15.45
C ILE A 10 2.94 15.69 -15.95
N THR A 11 3.20 16.98 -15.85
CA THR A 11 2.28 18.04 -16.28
C THR A 11 2.32 18.33 -17.79
N GLU A 12 3.20 17.69 -18.57
CA GLU A 12 3.40 17.91 -20.00
C GLU A 12 3.53 16.57 -20.75
N GLY A 13 3.48 16.58 -22.08
CA GLY A 13 3.68 15.39 -22.92
C GLY A 13 2.54 14.37 -22.91
N VAL A 14 2.81 13.17 -23.42
CA VAL A 14 1.80 12.12 -23.65
C VAL A 14 1.51 11.35 -22.36
N ILE A 15 0.29 11.42 -21.86
CA ILE A 15 -0.13 10.92 -20.54
C ILE A 15 0.14 9.41 -20.37
N TRP A 16 -0.29 8.57 -21.32
CA TRP A 16 -0.17 7.12 -21.16
C TRP A 16 1.29 6.63 -21.08
N LYS A 17 2.20 7.25 -21.85
CA LYS A 17 3.63 6.93 -21.79
C LYS A 17 4.22 7.29 -20.42
N GLN A 18 3.90 8.47 -19.93
CA GLN A 18 4.38 8.93 -18.62
C GLN A 18 3.81 8.09 -17.48
N LEU A 19 2.50 7.76 -17.53
CA LEU A 19 1.87 6.85 -16.58
C LEU A 19 2.57 5.49 -16.56
N LEU A 20 2.88 4.92 -17.73
CA LEU A 20 3.55 3.63 -17.85
C LEU A 20 4.95 3.67 -17.21
N PHE A 21 5.75 4.71 -17.54
CA PHE A 21 7.09 4.89 -16.99
C PHE A 21 7.09 5.14 -15.48
N PHE A 22 6.03 5.74 -14.95
CA PHE A 22 5.88 5.97 -13.52
C PHE A 22 5.34 4.75 -12.78
N PHE A 23 4.36 4.06 -13.36
CA PHE A 23 3.69 2.88 -12.84
C PHE A 23 4.64 1.68 -12.73
N PHE A 24 5.40 1.38 -13.79
CA PHE A 24 6.19 0.15 -13.88
C PHE A 24 7.24 0.01 -12.76
N PRO A 25 8.02 1.05 -12.41
CA PRO A 25 8.92 0.97 -11.26
C PRO A 25 8.19 0.73 -9.94
N ILE A 26 7.01 1.33 -9.72
CA ILE A 26 6.23 1.13 -8.50
C ILE A 26 5.76 -0.33 -8.41
N LEU A 27 5.23 -0.89 -9.49
CA LEU A 27 4.83 -2.30 -9.56
C LEU A 27 6.02 -3.22 -9.26
N LEU A 28 7.17 -2.95 -9.89
CA LEU A 28 8.39 -3.72 -9.69
C LEU A 28 8.87 -3.64 -8.22
N GLY A 29 8.79 -2.45 -7.61
CA GLY A 29 9.11 -2.26 -6.19
C GLY A 29 8.20 -3.11 -5.29
N SER A 30 6.89 -3.11 -5.55
CA SER A 30 5.93 -3.94 -4.81
C SER A 30 6.21 -5.44 -4.98
N PHE A 31 6.61 -5.86 -6.19
CA PHE A 31 7.01 -7.25 -6.46
C PHE A 31 8.25 -7.66 -5.64
N PHE A 32 9.30 -6.83 -5.62
CA PHE A 32 10.49 -7.11 -4.82
C PHE A 32 10.19 -7.12 -3.32
N GLN A 33 9.31 -6.24 -2.85
CA GLN A 33 8.87 -6.25 -1.46
C GLN A 33 8.13 -7.55 -1.10
N GLN A 34 7.27 -8.03 -1.98
CA GLN A 34 6.57 -9.31 -1.77
C GLN A 34 7.53 -10.50 -1.81
N MET A 35 8.50 -10.48 -2.73
CA MET A 35 9.54 -11.51 -2.85
C MET A 35 10.41 -11.56 -1.58
N TYR A 36 10.83 -10.42 -1.06
CA TYR A 36 11.56 -10.30 0.19
C TYR A 36 10.80 -10.93 1.36
N ASN A 37 9.52 -10.58 1.57
CA ASN A 37 8.70 -11.17 2.63
C ASN A 37 8.55 -12.69 2.47
N THR A 38 8.50 -13.18 1.23
CA THR A 38 8.40 -14.61 0.95
C THR A 38 9.69 -15.35 1.26
N VAL A 39 10.84 -14.78 0.85
CA VAL A 39 12.18 -15.37 1.12
C VAL A 39 12.45 -15.41 2.60
N ASP A 40 12.19 -14.34 3.35
CA ASP A 40 12.32 -14.28 4.80
C ASP A 40 11.50 -15.40 5.47
N THR A 41 10.23 -15.54 5.08
CA THR A 41 9.36 -16.62 5.59
C THR A 41 9.90 -18.02 5.29
N ILE A 42 10.46 -18.24 4.10
CA ILE A 42 11.05 -19.53 3.71
C ILE A 42 12.31 -19.82 4.55
N ILE A 43 13.18 -18.82 4.72
CA ILE A 43 14.41 -18.98 5.49
C ILE A 43 14.09 -19.31 6.96
N VAL A 44 13.18 -18.55 7.58
CA VAL A 44 12.75 -18.82 8.95
C VAL A 44 12.12 -20.21 9.07
N GLY A 45 11.18 -20.55 8.21
CA GLY A 45 10.48 -21.85 8.27
C GLY A 45 11.39 -23.04 8.04
N ARG A 46 12.38 -22.93 7.15
CA ARG A 46 13.26 -24.03 6.77
C ARG A 46 14.45 -24.23 7.71
N PHE A 47 15.02 -23.14 8.23
CA PHE A 47 16.27 -23.17 9.01
C PHE A 47 16.08 -22.96 10.51
N VAL A 48 14.99 -22.34 10.96
CA VAL A 48 14.69 -22.14 12.38
C VAL A 48 13.62 -23.15 12.86
N GLY A 49 12.60 -23.38 12.04
CA GLY A 49 11.56 -24.37 12.31
C GLY A 49 10.15 -23.81 12.38
N THR A 50 9.19 -24.71 12.61
CA THR A 50 7.74 -24.40 12.55
C THR A 50 7.29 -23.45 13.67
N GLN A 51 7.89 -23.54 14.86
CA GLN A 51 7.59 -22.65 15.98
C GLN A 51 7.97 -21.19 15.66
N ALA A 52 9.17 -20.96 15.10
CA ALA A 52 9.61 -19.66 14.66
C ALA A 52 8.74 -19.09 13.52
N LEU A 53 8.33 -19.95 12.58
CA LEU A 53 7.41 -19.57 11.51
C LEU A 53 6.06 -19.15 12.08
N ALA A 54 5.53 -19.85 13.08
CA ALA A 54 4.30 -19.48 13.77
C ALA A 54 4.44 -18.14 14.51
N ALA A 55 5.60 -17.89 15.15
CA ALA A 55 5.90 -16.61 15.81
C ALA A 55 5.88 -15.44 14.83
N VAL A 56 6.60 -15.55 13.70
CA VAL A 56 6.59 -14.52 12.65
C VAL A 56 5.19 -14.34 12.07
N GLY A 57 4.45 -15.43 11.84
CA GLY A 57 3.07 -15.39 11.36
C GLY A 57 2.14 -14.63 12.32
N ALA A 58 2.25 -14.89 13.62
CA ALA A 58 1.43 -14.23 14.65
C ALA A 58 1.66 -12.70 14.71
N THR A 59 2.88 -12.24 14.39
CA THR A 59 3.19 -10.80 14.38
C THR A 59 2.71 -10.08 13.12
N SER A 60 2.44 -10.79 12.02
CA SER A 60 2.16 -10.23 10.70
C SER A 60 1.00 -9.22 10.70
N ALA A 61 -0.07 -9.48 11.45
CA ALA A 61 -1.21 -8.58 11.53
C ALA A 61 -0.82 -7.20 12.09
N LEU A 62 -0.04 -7.17 13.20
CA LEU A 62 0.43 -5.92 13.80
C LEU A 62 1.38 -5.16 12.87
N LEU A 63 2.24 -5.89 12.17
CA LEU A 63 3.20 -5.30 11.22
C LEU A 63 2.49 -4.71 9.98
N ASN A 64 1.47 -5.38 9.47
CA ASN A 64 0.66 -4.89 8.36
C ASN A 64 -0.11 -3.63 8.75
N LEU A 65 -0.72 -3.60 9.94
CA LEU A 65 -1.38 -2.41 10.47
C LEU A 65 -0.41 -1.22 10.56
N MET A 66 0.78 -1.43 11.09
CA MET A 66 1.82 -0.40 11.18
C MET A 66 2.23 0.11 9.79
N ASN A 67 2.57 -0.80 8.88
CA ASN A 67 3.01 -0.44 7.54
C ASN A 67 1.90 0.24 6.74
N GLY A 68 0.67 -0.25 6.81
CA GLY A 68 -0.50 0.35 6.18
C GLY A 68 -0.74 1.78 6.67
N PHE A 69 -0.64 2.01 7.98
CA PHE A 69 -0.74 3.34 8.57
C PHE A 69 0.38 4.27 8.08
N PHE A 70 1.63 3.79 8.00
CA PHE A 70 2.77 4.57 7.48
C PHE A 70 2.60 4.95 6.01
N ILE A 71 2.15 4.01 5.17
CA ILE A 71 1.86 4.27 3.76
C ILE A 71 0.75 5.31 3.62
N GLY A 72 -0.34 5.17 4.38
CA GLY A 72 -1.44 6.12 4.35
C GLY A 72 -1.00 7.52 4.77
N LEU A 73 -0.23 7.63 5.83
CA LEU A 73 0.23 8.91 6.33
C LEU A 73 1.24 9.58 5.39
N SER A 74 2.15 8.81 4.79
CA SER A 74 3.08 9.32 3.78
C SER A 74 2.36 9.82 2.53
N THR A 75 1.18 9.26 2.21
CA THR A 75 0.33 9.74 1.12
C THR A 75 -0.08 11.19 1.33
N GLY A 76 -0.35 11.63 2.57
CA GLY A 76 -0.68 13.02 2.87
C GLY A 76 0.43 14.00 2.47
N ALA A 77 1.67 13.70 2.81
CA ALA A 77 2.83 14.50 2.41
C ALA A 77 3.06 14.42 0.90
N THR A 78 2.95 13.23 0.30
CA THR A 78 3.09 13.01 -1.15
C THR A 78 2.12 13.87 -1.94
N VAL A 79 0.85 13.94 -1.53
CA VAL A 79 -0.18 14.74 -2.20
C VAL A 79 0.14 16.22 -2.14
N LEU A 80 0.42 16.77 -0.95
CA LEU A 80 0.73 18.18 -0.81
C LEU A 80 2.00 18.57 -1.58
N LEU A 81 3.04 17.74 -1.49
CA LEU A 81 4.28 18.00 -2.20
C LEU A 81 4.09 17.90 -3.72
N SER A 82 3.27 16.97 -4.22
CA SER A 82 2.90 16.89 -5.63
C SER A 82 2.20 18.18 -6.10
N GLN A 83 1.29 18.72 -5.31
CA GLN A 83 0.60 19.97 -5.61
C GLN A 83 1.57 21.15 -5.65
N PHE A 84 2.42 21.32 -4.64
CA PHE A 84 3.42 22.40 -4.64
C PHE A 84 4.45 22.26 -5.77
N TYR A 85 4.86 21.02 -6.07
CA TYR A 85 5.78 20.75 -7.17
C TYR A 85 5.13 21.09 -8.54
N GLY A 86 3.87 20.71 -8.74
CA GLY A 86 3.10 21.09 -9.92
C GLY A 86 2.89 22.60 -10.05
N ALA A 87 2.66 23.28 -8.94
CA ALA A 87 2.55 24.76 -8.87
C ALA A 87 3.90 25.48 -9.03
N LYS A 88 5.01 24.75 -9.13
CA LYS A 88 6.38 25.30 -9.16
C LYS A 88 6.71 26.19 -7.94
N SER A 89 6.07 25.94 -6.80
CA SER A 89 6.26 26.66 -5.55
C SER A 89 7.48 26.15 -4.79
N LYS A 90 8.64 26.75 -4.97
CA LYS A 90 9.90 26.37 -4.33
C LYS A 90 9.77 26.33 -2.81
N GLN A 91 9.19 27.38 -2.21
CA GLN A 91 8.99 27.48 -0.77
C GLN A 91 8.02 26.39 -0.26
N GLY A 92 6.89 26.17 -0.96
CA GLY A 92 5.93 25.13 -0.60
C GLY A 92 6.51 23.72 -0.64
N VAL A 93 7.34 23.42 -1.65
CA VAL A 93 8.07 22.13 -1.74
C VAL A 93 9.03 21.97 -0.57
N GLN A 94 9.86 22.99 -0.27
CA GLN A 94 10.82 22.97 0.82
C GLN A 94 10.10 22.75 2.17
N ASP A 95 9.05 23.52 2.44
CA ASP A 95 8.32 23.46 3.70
C ASP A 95 7.59 22.14 3.89
N ALA A 96 6.95 21.61 2.83
CA ALA A 96 6.27 20.31 2.87
C ALA A 96 7.27 19.15 3.03
N LEU A 97 8.43 19.19 2.37
CA LEU A 97 9.50 18.21 2.49
C LEU A 97 10.01 18.14 3.94
N HIS A 98 10.40 19.30 4.51
CA HIS A 98 10.96 19.33 5.88
C HIS A 98 9.93 18.95 6.94
N THR A 99 8.66 19.39 6.79
CA THR A 99 7.56 19.00 7.69
C THR A 99 7.27 17.51 7.57
N GLY A 100 7.28 16.93 6.36
CA GLY A 100 7.08 15.49 6.14
C GLY A 100 8.18 14.66 6.79
N VAL A 101 9.45 15.05 6.64
CA VAL A 101 10.58 14.37 7.29
C VAL A 101 10.51 14.50 8.81
N ALA A 102 10.18 15.70 9.35
CA ALA A 102 9.99 15.88 10.80
C ALA A 102 8.88 14.95 11.33
N LEU A 103 7.76 14.86 10.60
CA LEU A 103 6.64 13.99 10.94
C LEU A 103 7.03 12.51 10.91
N SER A 104 7.82 12.09 9.92
CA SER A 104 8.27 10.69 9.83
C SER A 104 9.16 10.28 11.00
N LEU A 105 10.04 11.17 11.46
CA LEU A 105 10.90 10.91 12.63
C LEU A 105 10.08 10.83 13.91
N LEU A 106 9.15 11.79 14.11
CA LEU A 106 8.30 11.81 15.32
C LEU A 106 7.40 10.56 15.36
N LEU A 107 6.68 10.27 14.28
CA LEU A 107 5.74 9.15 14.28
C LEU A 107 6.45 7.80 14.28
N GLY A 108 7.58 7.69 13.59
CA GLY A 108 8.43 6.50 13.69
C GLY A 108 8.86 6.24 15.14
N ALA A 109 9.26 7.30 15.87
CA ALA A 109 9.62 7.19 17.30
C ALA A 109 8.42 6.83 18.17
N VAL A 110 7.25 7.45 17.94
CA VAL A 110 6.01 7.14 18.69
C VAL A 110 5.61 5.69 18.45
N VAL A 111 5.60 5.23 17.22
CA VAL A 111 5.22 3.83 16.90
C VAL A 111 6.26 2.84 17.43
N MET A 112 7.54 3.17 17.39
CA MET A 112 8.60 2.37 18.02
C MET A 112 8.33 2.18 19.52
N LEU A 113 8.04 3.27 20.25
CA LEU A 113 7.75 3.21 21.67
C LEU A 113 6.46 2.44 21.97
N LEU A 114 5.38 2.73 21.22
CA LEU A 114 4.10 2.02 21.39
C LEU A 114 4.24 0.53 21.09
N GLY A 115 4.92 0.17 20.01
CA GLY A 115 5.15 -1.22 19.63
C GLY A 115 6.00 -1.97 20.65
N TYR A 116 7.04 -1.32 21.19
CA TYR A 116 7.89 -1.90 22.21
C TYR A 116 7.13 -2.13 23.53
N CYS A 117 6.33 -1.14 23.97
CA CYS A 117 5.59 -1.19 25.24
C CYS A 117 4.33 -2.05 25.19
N PHE A 118 3.57 -1.97 24.10
CA PHE A 118 2.26 -2.59 23.97
C PHE A 118 2.25 -3.84 23.07
N GLY A 119 3.25 -4.02 22.20
CA GLY A 119 3.33 -5.17 21.30
C GLY A 119 3.18 -6.52 22.02
N PRO A 120 3.90 -6.78 23.10
CA PRO A 120 3.75 -8.02 23.86
C PRO A 120 2.34 -8.24 24.40
N ARG A 121 1.69 -7.18 24.91
CA ARG A 121 0.30 -7.26 25.41
C ARG A 121 -0.69 -7.53 24.29
N LEU A 122 -0.50 -6.92 23.12
CA LEU A 122 -1.34 -7.14 21.95
C LEU A 122 -1.25 -8.57 21.43
N LEU A 123 -0.04 -9.17 21.40
CA LEU A 123 0.14 -10.58 21.05
C LEU A 123 -0.60 -11.51 22.02
N GLY A 124 -0.57 -11.21 23.32
CA GLY A 124 -1.34 -11.94 24.31
C GLY A 124 -2.85 -11.83 24.09
N LEU A 125 -3.36 -10.63 23.80
CA LEU A 125 -4.78 -10.40 23.49
C LEU A 125 -5.23 -11.09 22.19
N MET A 126 -4.30 -11.31 21.25
CA MET A 126 -4.56 -12.05 20.01
C MET A 126 -4.55 -13.57 20.20
N ASN A 127 -4.42 -14.06 21.45
CA ASN A 127 -4.33 -15.48 21.79
C ASN A 127 -3.18 -16.19 21.04
N THR A 128 -2.02 -15.53 20.93
CA THR A 128 -0.80 -16.16 20.40
C THR A 128 -0.45 -17.37 21.24
N PRO A 129 -0.21 -18.57 20.65
CA PRO A 129 0.12 -19.76 21.40
C PRO A 129 1.35 -19.57 22.30
N GLU A 130 1.30 -20.06 23.54
CA GLU A 130 2.40 -19.96 24.51
C GLU A 130 3.71 -20.53 23.96
N SER A 131 3.62 -21.59 23.15
CA SER A 131 4.78 -22.23 22.52
C SER A 131 5.63 -21.32 21.62
N CYS A 132 5.05 -20.26 21.05
CA CYS A 132 5.74 -19.32 20.16
C CYS A 132 5.67 -17.86 20.65
N LEU A 133 5.09 -17.61 21.82
CA LEU A 133 4.88 -16.24 22.32
C LEU A 133 6.20 -15.51 22.58
N ASP A 134 7.17 -16.15 23.21
CA ASP A 134 8.47 -15.54 23.51
C ASP A 134 9.21 -15.13 22.24
N ASP A 135 9.23 -16.00 21.23
CA ASP A 135 9.81 -15.74 19.91
C ASP A 135 9.07 -14.60 19.21
N ALA A 136 7.75 -14.56 19.27
CA ALA A 136 6.93 -13.51 18.69
C ALA A 136 7.18 -12.16 19.39
N VAL A 137 7.30 -12.15 20.73
CA VAL A 137 7.63 -10.94 21.51
C VAL A 137 9.03 -10.45 21.17
N LEU A 138 10.01 -11.34 21.05
CA LEU A 138 11.37 -10.98 20.66
C LEU A 138 11.40 -10.38 19.24
N TYR A 139 10.76 -11.05 18.29
CA TYR A 139 10.66 -10.58 16.90
C TYR A 139 10.04 -9.19 16.81
N ILE A 140 8.89 -8.98 17.46
CA ILE A 140 8.15 -7.73 17.35
C ILE A 140 8.91 -6.57 18.01
N LYS A 141 9.60 -6.79 19.13
CA LYS A 141 10.42 -5.76 19.78
C LYS A 141 11.58 -5.32 18.89
N ILE A 142 12.27 -6.28 18.27
CA ILE A 142 13.37 -5.97 17.34
C ILE A 142 12.79 -5.23 16.12
N TYR A 143 11.71 -5.71 15.51
CA TYR A 143 11.10 -5.11 14.34
C TYR A 143 10.66 -3.66 14.58
N PHE A 144 9.99 -3.37 15.70
CA PHE A 144 9.57 -2.01 16.02
C PHE A 144 10.75 -1.05 16.26
N SER A 145 11.94 -1.54 16.59
CA SER A 145 13.14 -0.69 16.63
C SER A 145 13.48 -0.09 15.28
N GLY A 146 13.07 -0.72 14.18
CA GLY A 146 13.18 -0.23 12.81
C GLY A 146 12.08 0.73 12.36
N ALA A 147 11.06 1.02 13.19
CA ALA A 147 9.90 1.81 12.78
C ALA A 147 10.25 3.22 12.28
N ILE A 148 11.27 3.86 12.87
CA ILE A 148 11.78 5.16 12.42
C ILE A 148 12.33 5.05 10.99
N ALA A 149 13.14 4.03 10.70
CA ALA A 149 13.71 3.80 9.39
C ALA A 149 12.63 3.47 8.36
N SER A 150 11.67 2.60 8.70
CA SER A 150 10.54 2.25 7.85
C SER A 150 9.69 3.48 7.49
N MET A 151 9.34 4.29 8.49
CA MET A 151 8.56 5.52 8.26
C MET A 151 9.33 6.54 7.43
N LEU A 152 10.63 6.72 7.69
CA LEU A 152 11.50 7.63 6.93
C LEU A 152 11.64 7.18 5.48
N TYR A 153 11.77 5.86 5.22
CA TYR A 153 11.77 5.33 3.86
C TYR A 153 10.44 5.59 3.16
N ASN A 154 9.30 5.25 3.77
CA ASN A 154 7.97 5.45 3.18
C ASN A 154 7.72 6.93 2.85
N MET A 155 8.05 7.82 3.78
CA MET A 155 7.93 9.27 3.59
C MET A 155 8.83 9.77 2.47
N GLY A 156 10.11 9.43 2.50
CA GLY A 156 11.08 9.87 1.50
C GLY A 156 10.81 9.31 0.11
N ALA A 157 10.38 8.04 0.02
CA ALA A 157 9.93 7.44 -1.23
C ALA A 157 8.68 8.16 -1.77
N GLY A 158 7.73 8.52 -0.90
CA GLY A 158 6.57 9.35 -1.24
C GLY A 158 6.97 10.72 -1.78
N ILE A 159 7.93 11.38 -1.14
CA ILE A 159 8.49 12.68 -1.56
C ILE A 159 9.13 12.58 -2.95
N LEU A 160 9.98 11.57 -3.20
CA LEU A 160 10.58 11.35 -4.52
C LEU A 160 9.51 11.09 -5.59
N ARG A 161 8.52 10.24 -5.30
CA ARG A 161 7.38 10.01 -6.20
C ARG A 161 6.58 11.28 -6.46
N ALA A 162 6.36 12.12 -5.46
CA ALA A 162 5.68 13.41 -5.60
C ALA A 162 6.38 14.35 -6.59
N MET A 163 7.71 14.27 -6.68
CA MET A 163 8.54 15.00 -7.64
C MET A 163 8.63 14.31 -9.03
N GLY A 164 7.95 13.18 -9.23
CA GLY A 164 7.92 12.44 -10.49
C GLY A 164 8.97 11.32 -10.60
N ASP A 165 9.74 11.06 -9.56
CA ASP A 165 10.76 10.02 -9.55
C ASP A 165 10.25 8.76 -8.84
N SER A 166 9.78 7.80 -9.61
CA SER A 166 9.39 6.47 -9.12
C SER A 166 10.55 5.45 -9.17
N ARG A 167 11.62 5.74 -9.94
CA ARG A 167 12.72 4.78 -10.18
C ARG A 167 13.65 4.64 -8.98
N ARG A 168 14.12 5.78 -8.42
CA ARG A 168 15.05 5.73 -7.28
C ARG A 168 14.46 4.99 -6.08
N PRO A 169 13.23 5.26 -5.60
CA PRO A 169 12.63 4.49 -4.51
C PRO A 169 12.60 2.98 -4.78
N THR A 170 12.29 2.58 -6.02
CA THR A 170 12.31 1.17 -6.42
C THR A 170 13.70 0.56 -6.35
N VAL A 171 14.73 1.24 -6.87
CA VAL A 171 16.12 0.77 -6.79
C VAL A 171 16.58 0.63 -5.34
N PHE A 172 16.20 1.57 -4.46
CA PHE A 172 16.56 1.50 -3.04
C PHE A 172 15.88 0.30 -2.35
N LEU A 173 14.63 0.01 -2.71
CA LEU A 173 13.93 -1.15 -2.21
C LEU A 173 14.55 -2.46 -2.71
N MET A 174 14.94 -2.53 -3.98
CA MET A 174 15.65 -3.69 -4.55
C MET A 174 16.99 -3.93 -3.84
N ALA A 175 17.75 -2.87 -3.60
CA ALA A 175 19.02 -2.96 -2.88
C ALA A 175 18.80 -3.45 -1.42
N ALA A 176 17.79 -2.88 -0.73
CA ALA A 176 17.43 -3.31 0.61
C ALA A 176 16.95 -4.78 0.65
N CYS A 177 16.20 -5.22 -0.36
CA CYS A 177 15.81 -6.63 -0.51
C CYS A 177 17.04 -7.54 -0.63
N GLY A 178 18.02 -7.18 -1.48
CA GLY A 178 19.25 -7.94 -1.61
C GLY A 178 20.04 -7.99 -0.29
N VAL A 179 20.17 -6.87 0.41
CA VAL A 179 20.83 -6.80 1.73
C VAL A 179 20.11 -7.67 2.74
N ASN A 180 18.76 -7.62 2.78
CA ASN A 180 17.98 -8.44 3.69
C ASN A 180 18.22 -9.94 3.46
N ILE A 181 18.11 -10.43 2.21
CA ILE A 181 18.33 -11.85 1.89
C ILE A 181 19.73 -12.31 2.33
N VAL A 182 20.76 -11.49 2.07
CA VAL A 182 22.12 -11.81 2.50
C VAL A 182 22.23 -11.86 4.02
N LEU A 183 21.64 -10.89 4.71
CA LEU A 183 21.67 -10.85 6.18
C LEU A 183 20.82 -11.97 6.81
N ASP A 184 19.69 -12.34 6.22
CA ASP A 184 18.90 -13.50 6.66
C ASP A 184 19.76 -14.79 6.60
N ILE A 185 20.45 -15.00 5.49
CA ILE A 185 21.35 -16.16 5.37
C ILE A 185 22.45 -16.08 6.43
N VAL A 186 23.09 -14.93 6.62
CA VAL A 186 24.16 -14.77 7.60
C VAL A 186 23.64 -14.94 9.03
N CYS A 187 22.60 -14.20 9.42
CA CYS A 187 22.11 -14.19 10.80
C CYS A 187 21.36 -15.47 11.17
N VAL A 188 20.52 -16.00 10.26
CA VAL A 188 19.67 -17.16 10.56
C VAL A 188 20.40 -18.48 10.30
N VAL A 189 21.08 -18.61 9.14
CA VAL A 189 21.67 -19.89 8.73
C VAL A 189 23.09 -20.05 9.30
N VAL A 190 23.96 -19.04 9.17
CA VAL A 190 25.36 -19.12 9.60
C VAL A 190 25.49 -18.88 11.09
N LEU A 191 24.96 -17.77 11.62
CA LEU A 191 25.09 -17.39 13.03
C LEU A 191 24.03 -18.07 13.92
N LYS A 192 23.02 -18.73 13.34
CA LYS A 192 21.96 -19.47 14.04
C LYS A 192 21.22 -18.63 15.11
N MET A 193 20.99 -17.35 14.81
CA MET A 193 20.33 -16.41 15.73
C MET A 193 18.81 -16.63 15.80
N GLY A 194 18.26 -17.61 15.08
CA GLY A 194 16.82 -17.91 15.11
C GLY A 194 15.97 -16.76 14.61
N VAL A 195 14.84 -16.55 15.28
CA VAL A 195 13.86 -15.50 14.95
C VAL A 195 14.45 -14.09 15.09
N ALA A 196 15.36 -13.87 16.05
CA ALA A 196 16.04 -12.61 16.24
C ALA A 196 16.90 -12.24 15.02
N GLY A 197 17.53 -13.23 14.38
CA GLY A 197 18.33 -13.02 13.17
C GLY A 197 17.51 -12.45 12.02
N ALA A 198 16.33 -13.01 11.75
CA ALA A 198 15.41 -12.51 10.72
C ALA A 198 14.91 -11.09 11.03
N ALA A 199 14.54 -10.81 12.28
CA ALA A 199 14.12 -9.47 12.68
C ALA A 199 15.24 -8.42 12.51
N ILE A 200 16.49 -8.77 12.88
CA ILE A 200 17.65 -7.88 12.72
C ILE A 200 17.96 -7.64 11.24
N ALA A 201 17.93 -8.68 10.39
CA ALA A 201 18.12 -8.55 8.95
C ALA A 201 17.09 -7.60 8.33
N THR A 202 15.82 -7.72 8.73
CA THR A 202 14.74 -6.84 8.30
C THR A 202 14.97 -5.40 8.73
N VAL A 203 15.27 -5.13 10.00
CA VAL A 203 15.53 -3.77 10.51
C VAL A 203 16.73 -3.15 9.82
N PHE A 204 17.81 -3.91 9.65
CA PHE A 204 19.00 -3.40 8.97
C PHE A 204 18.72 -3.03 7.52
N SER A 205 17.97 -3.85 6.78
CA SER A 205 17.55 -3.54 5.40
C SER A 205 16.67 -2.29 5.32
N GLN A 206 15.81 -2.06 6.30
CA GLN A 206 15.02 -0.83 6.42
C GLN A 206 15.92 0.40 6.68
N VAL A 207 16.94 0.27 7.52
CA VAL A 207 17.93 1.34 7.75
C VAL A 207 18.71 1.66 6.47
N VAL A 208 19.10 0.64 5.70
CA VAL A 208 19.78 0.83 4.41
C VAL A 208 18.88 1.59 3.43
N SER A 209 17.62 1.18 3.26
CA SER A 209 16.69 1.87 2.35
C SER A 209 16.38 3.30 2.80
N ALA A 210 16.22 3.53 4.11
CA ALA A 210 16.05 4.87 4.69
C ALA A 210 17.29 5.75 4.48
N GLY A 211 18.48 5.18 4.64
CA GLY A 211 19.74 5.86 4.37
C GLY A 211 19.88 6.27 2.91
N MET A 212 19.58 5.34 1.97
CA MET A 212 19.64 5.62 0.54
C MET A 212 18.66 6.72 0.12
N VAL A 213 17.41 6.67 0.60
CA VAL A 213 16.42 7.70 0.28
C VAL A 213 16.80 9.05 0.89
N THR A 214 17.34 9.08 2.11
CA THR A 214 17.81 10.31 2.76
C THR A 214 18.98 10.92 1.98
N VAL A 215 19.96 10.13 1.59
CA VAL A 215 21.09 10.59 0.76
C VAL A 215 20.60 11.12 -0.58
N ALA A 216 19.62 10.46 -1.21
CA ALA A 216 19.03 10.94 -2.45
C ALA A 216 18.35 12.30 -2.27
N LEU A 217 17.64 12.54 -1.17
CA LEU A 217 17.00 13.81 -0.85
C LEU A 217 18.03 14.91 -0.52
N LEU A 218 19.14 14.57 0.15
CA LEU A 218 20.23 15.51 0.44
C LEU A 218 20.98 15.94 -0.84
N ARG A 219 21.00 15.10 -1.89
CA ARG A 219 21.69 15.36 -3.17
C ARG A 219 20.78 15.98 -4.24
N GLN A 220 19.52 16.31 -3.92
CA GLN A 220 18.63 17.02 -4.84
C GLN A 220 19.12 18.44 -5.14
N PRO A 221 18.66 19.06 -6.24
CA PRO A 221 18.86 20.49 -6.50
C PRO A 221 18.38 21.33 -5.31
N GLU A 222 18.95 22.53 -5.13
CA GLU A 222 18.71 23.37 -3.96
C GLU A 222 17.23 23.61 -3.66
N GLU A 223 16.39 23.70 -4.69
CA GLU A 223 14.95 23.95 -4.60
C GLU A 223 14.16 22.79 -3.97
N THR A 224 14.68 21.56 -4.08
CA THR A 224 14.04 20.33 -3.63
C THR A 224 14.91 19.53 -2.63
N ARG A 225 16.05 20.11 -2.22
CA ARG A 225 17.03 19.46 -1.36
C ARG A 225 16.59 19.45 0.10
N LEU A 226 16.70 18.28 0.73
CA LEU A 226 16.59 18.17 2.18
C LEU A 226 17.77 18.89 2.85
N SER A 227 17.49 19.73 3.85
CA SER A 227 18.48 20.34 4.72
C SER A 227 18.18 19.95 6.16
N LEU A 228 19.10 19.23 6.80
CA LEU A 228 18.90 18.76 8.18
C LEU A 228 18.65 19.91 9.16
N LYS A 229 19.24 21.09 8.89
CA LYS A 229 19.06 22.30 9.72
C LYS A 229 17.67 22.94 9.58
N LYS A 230 16.95 22.64 8.49
CA LYS A 230 15.63 23.19 8.20
C LYS A 230 14.48 22.25 8.59
N ILE A 231 14.77 21.08 9.16
CA ILE A 231 13.74 20.14 9.63
C ILE A 231 12.98 20.79 10.77
N ARG A 232 11.71 21.11 10.49
CA ARG A 232 10.80 21.75 11.45
C ARG A 232 9.36 21.45 11.11
N PHE A 233 8.48 21.56 12.08
CA PHE A 233 7.05 21.50 11.84
C PHE A 233 6.53 22.88 11.42
N GLN A 234 5.80 22.91 10.32
CA GLN A 234 4.95 24.03 9.96
C GLN A 234 3.50 23.66 10.26
N GLY A 235 2.87 24.32 11.22
CA GLY A 235 1.58 23.93 11.77
C GLY A 235 0.48 23.77 10.73
N GLU A 236 0.35 24.70 9.78
CA GLU A 236 -0.64 24.61 8.70
C GLU A 236 -0.38 23.45 7.74
N LEU A 237 0.88 23.20 7.38
CA LEU A 237 1.22 22.09 6.52
C LEU A 237 1.06 20.74 7.23
N LEU A 238 1.47 20.67 8.49
CA LEU A 238 1.26 19.48 9.32
C LEU A 238 -0.22 19.13 9.40
N LYS A 239 -1.08 20.10 9.67
CA LYS A 239 -2.54 19.92 9.72
C LYS A 239 -3.08 19.40 8.39
N ARG A 240 -2.60 19.93 7.26
CA ARG A 240 -3.00 19.49 5.92
C ARG A 240 -2.49 18.07 5.61
N ILE A 241 -1.24 17.76 5.96
CA ILE A 241 -0.67 16.39 5.80
C ILE A 241 -1.50 15.39 6.60
N LEU A 242 -1.82 15.69 7.86
CA LEU A 242 -2.63 14.82 8.71
C LEU A 242 -4.08 14.70 8.20
N TYR A 243 -4.69 15.78 7.73
CA TYR A 243 -6.05 15.76 7.17
C TYR A 243 -6.19 14.83 5.97
N ILE A 244 -5.13 14.69 5.16
CA ILE A 244 -5.11 13.78 4.01
C ILE A 244 -4.63 12.39 4.42
N GLY A 245 -3.57 12.32 5.21
CA GLY A 245 -2.86 11.07 5.51
C GLY A 245 -3.55 10.21 6.55
N VAL A 246 -4.15 10.79 7.60
CA VAL A 246 -4.83 10.01 8.64
C VAL A 246 -6.02 9.23 8.10
N PRO A 247 -6.94 9.83 7.30
CA PRO A 247 -8.01 9.05 6.67
C PRO A 247 -7.48 7.93 5.78
N ALA A 248 -6.43 8.19 4.99
CA ALA A 248 -5.81 7.17 4.15
C ALA A 248 -5.19 6.03 4.99
N GLY A 249 -4.52 6.34 6.10
CA GLY A 249 -3.99 5.33 7.03
C GLY A 249 -5.08 4.52 7.70
N LEU A 250 -6.15 5.17 8.17
CA LEU A 250 -7.32 4.49 8.74
C LEU A 250 -8.01 3.56 7.73
N GLN A 251 -8.01 3.92 6.45
CA GLN A 251 -8.53 3.04 5.39
C GLN A 251 -7.76 1.72 5.35
N PHE A 252 -6.43 1.73 5.39
CA PHE A 252 -5.62 0.50 5.44
C PHE A 252 -5.92 -0.33 6.69
N VAL A 253 -5.97 0.30 7.86
CA VAL A 253 -6.33 -0.37 9.11
C VAL A 253 -7.72 -1.04 9.01
N THR A 254 -8.70 -0.35 8.46
CA THR A 254 -10.07 -0.88 8.30
C THR A 254 -10.10 -2.05 7.32
N PHE A 255 -9.30 -1.99 6.24
CA PHE A 255 -9.15 -3.11 5.30
C PHE A 255 -8.57 -4.36 5.97
N ASP A 256 -7.51 -4.21 6.76
CA ASP A 256 -6.87 -5.33 7.44
C ASP A 256 -7.78 -5.96 8.50
N LEU A 257 -8.53 -5.14 9.25
CA LEU A 257 -9.55 -5.61 10.17
C LEU A 257 -10.67 -6.37 9.46
N ALA A 258 -11.18 -5.84 8.34
CA ALA A 258 -12.21 -6.51 7.55
C ALA A 258 -11.70 -7.86 7.01
N ASN A 259 -10.46 -7.92 6.49
CA ASN A 259 -9.85 -9.15 6.01
C ASN A 259 -9.67 -10.19 7.13
N THR A 260 -9.33 -9.77 8.34
CA THR A 260 -9.23 -10.66 9.51
C THR A 260 -10.58 -11.27 9.87
N LEU A 261 -11.65 -10.46 9.84
CA LEU A 261 -13.02 -10.95 10.07
C LEU A 261 -13.50 -11.90 8.96
N ILE A 262 -13.14 -11.61 7.71
CA ILE A 262 -13.40 -12.50 6.57
C ILE A 262 -12.69 -13.85 6.78
N GLN A 263 -11.42 -13.82 7.18
CA GLN A 263 -10.65 -15.04 7.46
C GLN A 263 -11.32 -15.89 8.54
N SER A 264 -11.85 -15.27 9.59
CA SER A 264 -12.63 -15.98 10.62
C SER A 264 -13.87 -16.68 10.03
N GLY A 265 -14.55 -16.03 9.07
CA GLY A 265 -15.66 -16.64 8.34
C GLY A 265 -15.21 -17.83 7.49
N ILE A 266 -14.05 -17.75 6.84
CA ILE A 266 -13.51 -18.86 6.04
C ILE A 266 -13.13 -20.06 6.91
N ASN A 267 -12.58 -19.82 8.09
CA ASN A 267 -12.18 -20.86 9.02
C ASN A 267 -13.37 -21.77 9.42
N SER A 268 -14.59 -21.26 9.39
CA SER A 268 -15.80 -22.05 9.68
C SER A 268 -16.13 -23.11 8.62
N PHE A 269 -15.52 -23.04 7.42
CA PHE A 269 -15.73 -24.02 6.33
C PHE A 269 -14.72 -25.18 6.35
N GLY A 270 -13.80 -25.20 7.33
CA GLY A 270 -12.83 -26.27 7.54
C GLY A 270 -11.54 -26.12 6.72
N ASP A 271 -10.61 -27.04 6.95
CA ASP A 271 -9.21 -26.93 6.53
C ASP A 271 -9.03 -26.83 4.99
N VAL A 272 -9.82 -27.59 4.23
CA VAL A 272 -9.79 -27.57 2.77
C VAL A 272 -10.15 -26.17 2.24
N ALA A 273 -11.14 -25.52 2.85
CA ALA A 273 -11.57 -24.18 2.46
C ALA A 273 -10.50 -23.14 2.82
N VAL A 274 -9.90 -23.25 4.01
CA VAL A 274 -8.81 -22.38 4.45
C VAL A 274 -7.60 -22.50 3.52
N ALA A 275 -7.21 -23.72 3.15
CA ALA A 275 -6.10 -23.96 2.23
C ALA A 275 -6.38 -23.41 0.82
N ALA A 276 -7.58 -23.66 0.28
CA ALA A 276 -8.00 -23.17 -1.04
C ALA A 276 -8.06 -21.62 -1.07
N TRP A 277 -8.61 -21.01 -0.02
CA TRP A 277 -8.66 -19.55 0.11
C TRP A 277 -7.27 -18.93 0.22
N THR A 278 -6.39 -19.54 1.00
CA THR A 278 -5.00 -19.08 1.15
C THR A 278 -4.27 -19.09 -0.19
N ALA A 279 -4.40 -20.17 -0.97
CA ALA A 279 -3.82 -20.26 -2.31
C ALA A 279 -4.40 -19.20 -3.27
N TYR A 280 -5.71 -18.96 -3.20
CA TYR A 280 -6.36 -17.89 -3.95
C TYR A 280 -5.80 -16.51 -3.57
N VAL A 281 -5.76 -16.15 -2.29
CA VAL A 281 -5.27 -14.84 -1.81
C VAL A 281 -3.81 -14.61 -2.23
N LYS A 282 -2.96 -15.62 -2.15
CA LYS A 282 -1.56 -15.54 -2.64
C LYS A 282 -1.49 -15.24 -4.13
N THR A 283 -2.34 -15.85 -4.94
CA THR A 283 -2.43 -15.58 -6.38
C THR A 283 -2.98 -14.18 -6.64
N ASP A 284 -4.02 -13.77 -5.93
CA ASP A 284 -4.70 -12.48 -6.09
C ASP A 284 -3.83 -11.29 -5.65
N SER A 285 -2.82 -11.54 -4.81
CA SER A 285 -1.87 -10.51 -4.39
C SER A 285 -1.18 -9.78 -5.56
N LEU A 286 -0.99 -10.45 -6.70
CA LEU A 286 -0.47 -9.83 -7.93
C LEU A 286 -1.42 -8.76 -8.47
N THR A 287 -2.73 -9.01 -8.44
CA THR A 287 -3.75 -8.03 -8.84
C THR A 287 -3.75 -6.81 -7.92
N TRP A 288 -3.60 -7.02 -6.61
CA TRP A 288 -3.50 -5.94 -5.63
C TRP A 288 -2.26 -5.07 -5.81
N MET A 289 -1.12 -5.66 -6.21
CA MET A 289 0.10 -4.90 -6.54
C MET A 289 -0.13 -3.99 -7.76
N ILE A 290 -0.80 -4.49 -8.80
CA ILE A 290 -1.18 -3.70 -9.98
C ILE A 290 -2.09 -2.54 -9.57
N SER A 291 -3.13 -2.83 -8.80
CA SER A 291 -4.09 -1.83 -8.31
C SER A 291 -3.41 -0.73 -7.51
N GLY A 292 -2.60 -1.07 -6.53
CA GLY A 292 -1.87 -0.13 -5.70
C GLY A 292 -0.91 0.76 -6.50
N ALA A 293 -0.21 0.18 -7.49
CA ALA A 293 0.69 0.95 -8.35
C ALA A 293 -0.07 1.98 -9.20
N PHE A 294 -1.27 1.65 -9.72
CA PHE A 294 -2.13 2.63 -10.42
C PHE A 294 -2.68 3.68 -9.46
N GLY A 295 -3.09 3.30 -8.24
CA GLY A 295 -3.57 4.21 -7.21
C GLY A 295 -2.55 5.28 -6.85
N VAL A 296 -1.29 4.89 -6.62
CA VAL A 296 -0.18 5.82 -6.37
C VAL A 296 0.08 6.69 -7.60
N SER A 297 0.07 6.11 -8.79
CA SER A 297 0.34 6.83 -10.04
C SER A 297 -0.70 7.90 -10.29
N VAL A 298 -1.99 7.58 -10.26
CA VAL A 298 -3.06 8.56 -10.50
C VAL A 298 -3.08 9.65 -9.42
N THR A 299 -2.80 9.30 -8.15
CA THR A 299 -2.73 10.27 -7.06
C THR A 299 -1.64 11.32 -7.32
N THR A 300 -0.46 10.89 -7.75
CA THR A 300 0.66 11.80 -8.06
C THR A 300 0.38 12.64 -9.30
N PHE A 301 -0.12 12.01 -10.38
CA PHE A 301 -0.46 12.72 -11.62
C PHE A 301 -1.52 13.79 -11.41
N VAL A 302 -2.58 13.44 -10.68
CA VAL A 302 -3.65 14.39 -10.34
C VAL A 302 -3.12 15.48 -9.42
N GLY A 303 -2.31 15.15 -8.42
CA GLY A 303 -1.72 16.11 -7.49
C GLY A 303 -0.87 17.18 -8.23
N GLN A 304 0.04 16.76 -9.10
CA GLN A 304 0.86 17.70 -9.86
C GLN A 304 0.04 18.54 -10.85
N ASN A 305 -0.89 17.92 -11.58
CA ASN A 305 -1.74 18.67 -12.53
C ASN A 305 -2.73 19.62 -11.81
N PHE A 306 -3.18 19.26 -10.59
CA PHE A 306 -3.99 20.14 -9.76
C PHE A 306 -3.21 21.37 -9.31
N GLY A 307 -1.96 21.17 -8.83
CA GLY A 307 -1.08 22.29 -8.49
C GLY A 307 -0.74 23.17 -9.68
N ALA A 308 -0.57 22.57 -10.86
CA ALA A 308 -0.35 23.30 -12.12
C ALA A 308 -1.62 23.91 -12.74
N GLN A 309 -2.79 23.75 -12.10
CA GLN A 309 -4.11 24.22 -12.57
C GLN A 309 -4.55 23.64 -13.93
N LYS A 310 -3.97 22.48 -14.34
CA LYS A 310 -4.28 21.79 -15.60
C LYS A 310 -5.46 20.82 -15.45
N TYR A 311 -6.66 21.35 -15.24
CA TYR A 311 -7.85 20.55 -14.86
C TYR A 311 -8.30 19.57 -15.96
N ASP A 312 -8.20 19.95 -17.24
CA ASP A 312 -8.52 19.06 -18.36
C ASP A 312 -7.56 17.87 -18.40
N ARG A 313 -6.28 18.12 -18.06
CA ARG A 313 -5.28 17.06 -17.99
C ARG A 313 -5.53 16.12 -16.80
N ILE A 314 -6.13 16.60 -15.70
CA ILE A 314 -6.59 15.73 -14.61
C ILE A 314 -7.61 14.72 -15.13
N ARG A 315 -8.65 15.20 -15.85
CA ARG A 315 -9.69 14.32 -16.41
C ARG A 315 -9.10 13.30 -17.38
N GLN A 316 -8.26 13.76 -18.31
CA GLN A 316 -7.57 12.86 -19.24
C GLN A 316 -6.71 11.83 -18.53
N SER A 317 -5.95 12.22 -17.50
CA SER A 317 -5.10 11.30 -16.71
C SER A 317 -5.93 10.23 -15.99
N VAL A 318 -7.09 10.59 -15.44
CA VAL A 318 -8.00 9.64 -14.78
C VAL A 318 -8.53 8.63 -15.78
N TRP A 319 -9.00 9.05 -16.96
CA TRP A 319 -9.53 8.14 -17.98
C TRP A 319 -8.47 7.24 -18.60
N VAL A 320 -7.28 7.78 -18.88
CA VAL A 320 -6.15 6.99 -19.38
C VAL A 320 -5.71 5.96 -18.32
N CYS A 321 -5.60 6.37 -17.06
CA CYS A 321 -5.28 5.48 -15.96
C CYS A 321 -6.35 4.39 -15.78
N MET A 322 -7.63 4.75 -15.88
CA MET A 322 -8.76 3.83 -15.85
C MET A 322 -8.65 2.78 -16.97
N GLY A 323 -8.47 3.20 -18.20
CA GLY A 323 -8.34 2.30 -19.34
C GLY A 323 -7.14 1.35 -19.20
N MET A 324 -5.98 1.88 -18.79
CA MET A 324 -4.77 1.08 -18.58
C MET A 324 -4.94 0.07 -17.43
N SER A 325 -5.52 0.50 -16.30
CA SER A 325 -5.71 -0.35 -15.12
C SER A 325 -6.72 -1.47 -15.40
N VAL A 326 -7.84 -1.17 -16.05
CA VAL A 326 -8.84 -2.16 -16.48
C VAL A 326 -8.25 -3.15 -17.49
N ALA A 327 -7.51 -2.67 -18.50
CA ALA A 327 -6.88 -3.53 -19.51
C ALA A 327 -5.85 -4.48 -18.88
N LEU A 328 -4.95 -3.96 -18.04
CA LEU A 328 -3.90 -4.79 -17.43
C LEU A 328 -4.47 -5.76 -16.40
N THR A 329 -5.40 -5.33 -15.55
CA THR A 329 -6.07 -6.20 -14.58
C THR A 329 -6.93 -7.25 -15.29
N GLY A 330 -7.64 -6.86 -16.35
CA GLY A 330 -8.42 -7.80 -17.17
C GLY A 330 -7.55 -8.86 -17.82
N ALA A 331 -6.41 -8.47 -18.41
CA ALA A 331 -5.45 -9.41 -18.97
C ALA A 331 -4.88 -10.37 -17.91
N MET A 332 -4.50 -9.84 -16.73
CA MET A 332 -4.03 -10.66 -15.61
C MET A 332 -5.12 -11.62 -15.12
N SER A 333 -6.35 -11.15 -14.95
CA SER A 333 -7.48 -11.98 -14.54
C SER A 333 -7.76 -13.08 -15.57
N ALA A 334 -7.69 -12.78 -16.86
CA ALA A 334 -7.86 -13.77 -17.92
C ALA A 334 -6.76 -14.85 -17.86
N LEU A 335 -5.51 -14.46 -17.66
CA LEU A 335 -4.39 -15.40 -17.48
C LEU A 335 -4.58 -16.27 -16.23
N VAL A 336 -4.94 -15.68 -15.09
CA VAL A 336 -5.18 -16.42 -13.84
C VAL A 336 -6.33 -17.41 -14.02
N ILE A 337 -7.43 -17.04 -14.67
CA ILE A 337 -8.57 -17.92 -14.93
C ILE A 337 -8.19 -19.04 -15.90
N ALA A 338 -7.44 -18.75 -16.95
CA ALA A 338 -7.02 -19.76 -17.93
C ALA A 338 -6.10 -20.83 -17.30
N PHE A 339 -5.20 -20.41 -16.40
CA PHE A 339 -4.19 -21.29 -15.80
C PHE A 339 -4.47 -21.64 -14.33
N ARG A 340 -5.67 -21.35 -13.79
CA ARG A 340 -6.02 -21.53 -12.37
C ARG A 340 -5.69 -22.92 -11.78
N PRO A 341 -5.90 -24.07 -12.47
CA PRO A 341 -5.54 -25.35 -11.87
C PRO A 341 -4.02 -25.52 -11.75
N VAL A 342 -3.26 -25.02 -12.74
CA VAL A 342 -1.79 -25.07 -12.74
C VAL A 342 -1.23 -24.17 -11.66
N ILE A 343 -1.76 -22.94 -11.53
CA ILE A 343 -1.34 -21.98 -10.51
C ILE A 343 -1.61 -22.53 -9.10
N LEU A 344 -2.79 -23.11 -8.87
CA LEU A 344 -3.12 -23.72 -7.59
C LEU A 344 -2.26 -24.96 -7.32
N GLY A 345 -1.90 -25.72 -8.34
CA GLY A 345 -0.98 -26.85 -8.26
C GLY A 345 0.44 -26.51 -7.80
N ILE A 346 0.84 -25.22 -7.92
CA ILE A 346 2.12 -24.73 -7.36
C ILE A 346 2.07 -24.70 -5.82
N TYR A 347 0.89 -24.45 -5.25
CA TYR A 347 0.73 -24.31 -3.79
C TYR A 347 0.38 -25.63 -3.10
N THR A 348 -0.31 -26.54 -3.80
CA THR A 348 -0.79 -27.79 -3.18
C THR A 348 -0.96 -28.89 -4.23
N THR A 349 -0.78 -30.12 -3.79
CA THR A 349 -1.06 -31.34 -4.58
C THR A 349 -2.42 -31.97 -4.25
N ASP A 350 -3.13 -31.46 -3.23
CA ASP A 350 -4.44 -31.99 -2.83
C ASP A 350 -5.52 -31.63 -3.85
N PRO A 351 -6.13 -32.66 -4.50
CA PRO A 351 -7.17 -32.43 -5.51
C PRO A 351 -8.44 -31.74 -4.96
N ALA A 352 -8.75 -31.91 -3.67
CA ALA A 352 -9.91 -31.29 -3.05
C ALA A 352 -9.70 -29.76 -2.90
N VAL A 353 -8.50 -29.36 -2.44
CA VAL A 353 -8.10 -27.96 -2.32
C VAL A 353 -8.04 -27.29 -3.70
N ILE A 354 -7.46 -27.97 -4.70
CA ILE A 354 -7.39 -27.42 -6.07
C ILE A 354 -8.80 -27.22 -6.65
N ARG A 355 -9.70 -28.21 -6.55
CA ARG A 355 -11.08 -28.06 -7.04
C ARG A 355 -11.83 -26.90 -6.39
N LEU A 356 -11.73 -26.78 -5.07
CA LEU A 356 -12.39 -25.70 -4.33
C LEU A 356 -11.77 -24.35 -4.67
N GLY A 357 -10.44 -24.26 -4.77
CA GLY A 357 -9.75 -23.04 -5.19
C GLY A 357 -10.12 -22.58 -6.60
N VAL A 358 -10.19 -23.51 -7.57
CA VAL A 358 -10.69 -23.25 -8.94
C VAL A 358 -12.10 -22.67 -8.90
N TYR A 359 -12.97 -23.23 -8.03
CA TYR A 359 -14.34 -22.78 -7.87
C TYR A 359 -14.41 -21.38 -7.26
N VAL A 360 -13.69 -21.10 -6.18
CA VAL A 360 -13.63 -19.78 -5.53
C VAL A 360 -13.09 -18.73 -6.51
N MET A 361 -12.00 -19.03 -7.23
CA MET A 361 -11.44 -18.12 -8.24
C MET A 361 -12.43 -17.75 -9.34
N ALA A 362 -13.34 -18.65 -9.72
CA ALA A 362 -14.35 -18.36 -10.75
C ALA A 362 -15.35 -17.27 -10.30
N TRP A 363 -15.59 -17.13 -8.98
CA TRP A 363 -16.49 -16.14 -8.42
C TRP A 363 -15.83 -14.81 -8.06
N THR A 364 -14.51 -14.73 -8.07
CA THR A 364 -13.77 -13.53 -7.62
C THR A 364 -12.94 -12.92 -8.74
N VAL A 365 -12.04 -13.69 -9.34
CA VAL A 365 -11.00 -13.19 -10.25
C VAL A 365 -11.53 -12.47 -11.50
N PRO A 366 -12.60 -12.94 -12.20
CA PRO A 366 -13.13 -12.22 -13.36
C PRO A 366 -13.62 -10.80 -13.03
N PHE A 367 -13.97 -10.57 -11.78
CA PHE A 367 -14.55 -9.32 -11.30
C PHE A 367 -13.52 -8.36 -10.68
N ASN A 368 -12.22 -8.71 -10.62
CA ASN A 368 -11.16 -7.86 -10.12
C ASN A 368 -11.11 -6.50 -10.83
N VAL A 369 -11.53 -6.46 -12.10
CA VAL A 369 -11.65 -5.22 -12.88
C VAL A 369 -12.63 -4.21 -12.27
N LEU A 370 -13.62 -4.65 -11.48
CA LEU A 370 -14.58 -3.78 -10.82
C LEU A 370 -13.94 -2.96 -9.68
N PHE A 371 -12.79 -3.39 -9.17
CA PHE A 371 -12.07 -2.63 -8.16
C PHE A 371 -11.26 -1.47 -8.76
N MET A 372 -10.93 -1.52 -10.04
CA MET A 372 -10.12 -0.47 -10.68
C MET A 372 -10.76 0.91 -10.63
N PRO A 373 -12.08 1.08 -10.92
CA PRO A 373 -12.76 2.35 -10.70
C PRO A 373 -12.68 2.86 -9.25
N VAL A 374 -12.75 1.97 -8.28
CA VAL A 374 -12.64 2.33 -6.85
C VAL A 374 -11.28 2.99 -6.59
N GLU A 375 -10.20 2.33 -7.01
CA GLU A 375 -8.84 2.81 -6.75
C GLU A 375 -8.49 4.07 -7.55
N VAL A 376 -8.89 4.13 -8.84
CA VAL A 376 -8.58 5.26 -9.70
C VAL A 376 -9.35 6.52 -9.27
N PHE A 377 -10.65 6.42 -8.97
CA PHE A 377 -11.43 7.57 -8.50
C PHE A 377 -11.00 8.01 -7.10
N ALA A 378 -10.75 7.06 -6.18
CA ALA A 378 -10.22 7.39 -4.87
C ALA A 378 -8.85 8.08 -4.96
N GLY A 379 -7.95 7.57 -5.80
CA GLY A 379 -6.63 8.16 -6.03
C GLY A 379 -6.72 9.56 -6.65
N ALA A 380 -7.63 9.77 -7.60
CA ALA A 380 -7.87 11.08 -8.20
C ALA A 380 -8.37 12.12 -7.16
N MET A 381 -9.32 11.74 -6.32
CA MET A 381 -9.82 12.61 -5.25
C MET A 381 -8.72 12.89 -4.21
N ARG A 382 -7.97 11.85 -3.78
CA ARG A 382 -6.82 12.01 -2.87
C ARG A 382 -5.78 12.97 -3.44
N GLY A 383 -5.45 12.87 -4.73
CA GLY A 383 -4.49 13.74 -5.42
C GLY A 383 -4.83 15.23 -5.33
N THR A 384 -6.11 15.59 -5.30
CA THR A 384 -6.53 16.99 -5.06
C THR A 384 -6.58 17.37 -3.57
N GLY A 385 -6.26 16.44 -2.67
CA GLY A 385 -6.36 16.62 -1.22
C GLY A 385 -7.76 16.36 -0.64
N TYR A 386 -8.67 15.80 -1.42
CA TYR A 386 -10.03 15.42 -0.98
C TYR A 386 -10.02 13.96 -0.54
N SER A 387 -9.52 13.71 0.69
CA SER A 387 -9.21 12.35 1.17
C SER A 387 -10.33 11.70 1.99
N VAL A 388 -11.08 12.48 2.76
CA VAL A 388 -12.09 11.95 3.70
C VAL A 388 -13.19 11.19 2.97
N VAL A 389 -13.75 11.77 1.89
CA VAL A 389 -14.87 11.15 1.15
C VAL A 389 -14.49 9.81 0.52
N PRO A 390 -13.35 9.69 -0.22
CA PRO A 390 -12.91 8.38 -0.72
C PRO A 390 -12.73 7.34 0.39
N THR A 391 -12.16 7.75 1.52
CA THR A 391 -11.98 6.85 2.68
C THR A 391 -13.31 6.36 3.20
N VAL A 392 -14.29 7.26 3.42
CA VAL A 392 -15.63 6.88 3.92
C VAL A 392 -16.33 5.94 2.94
N ILE A 393 -16.33 6.25 1.63
CA ILE A 393 -16.93 5.39 0.61
C ILE A 393 -16.31 3.99 0.66
N THR A 394 -14.98 3.90 0.66
CA THR A 394 -14.29 2.62 0.68
C THR A 394 -14.56 1.85 1.97
N CYS A 395 -14.46 2.49 3.14
CA CYS A 395 -14.73 1.84 4.41
C CYS A 395 -16.17 1.33 4.49
N MET A 396 -17.17 2.12 4.08
CA MET A 396 -18.57 1.72 4.16
C MET A 396 -18.93 0.67 3.12
N CYS A 397 -18.60 0.90 1.84
CA CYS A 397 -19.01 0.03 0.75
C CYS A 397 -18.19 -1.25 0.63
N VAL A 398 -16.93 -1.25 1.10
CA VAL A 398 -16.08 -2.45 1.02
C VAL A 398 -15.99 -3.12 2.38
N CYS A 399 -15.51 -2.42 3.42
CA CYS A 399 -15.23 -3.07 4.70
C CYS A 399 -16.51 -3.37 5.48
N VAL A 400 -17.33 -2.36 5.78
CA VAL A 400 -18.55 -2.54 6.56
C VAL A 400 -19.54 -3.47 5.83
N PHE A 401 -19.72 -3.27 4.52
CA PHE A 401 -20.59 -4.13 3.72
C PHE A 401 -20.18 -5.61 3.84
N ARG A 402 -18.88 -5.93 3.69
CA ARG A 402 -18.40 -7.32 3.78
C ARG A 402 -18.60 -7.91 5.17
N VAL A 403 -18.33 -7.14 6.22
CA VAL A 403 -18.52 -7.58 7.59
C VAL A 403 -20.00 -7.89 7.84
N VAL A 404 -20.91 -6.98 7.48
CA VAL A 404 -22.35 -7.20 7.60
C VAL A 404 -22.79 -8.42 6.79
N TRP A 405 -22.33 -8.55 5.54
CA TRP A 405 -22.65 -9.68 4.68
C TRP A 405 -22.24 -11.03 5.29
N ILE A 406 -21.05 -11.11 5.89
CA ILE A 406 -20.59 -12.34 6.54
C ILE A 406 -21.45 -12.72 7.74
N PHE A 407 -21.71 -11.75 8.61
CA PHE A 407 -22.48 -12.01 9.84
C PHE A 407 -23.99 -12.21 9.60
N THR A 408 -24.51 -11.83 8.45
CA THR A 408 -25.91 -12.03 8.06
C THR A 408 -26.05 -13.15 7.03
N VAL A 409 -25.60 -12.91 5.79
CA VAL A 409 -25.86 -13.80 4.65
C VAL A 409 -25.06 -15.10 4.77
N VAL A 410 -23.72 -15.01 4.97
CA VAL A 410 -22.88 -16.21 5.03
C VAL A 410 -23.22 -17.06 6.27
N ARG A 411 -23.49 -16.43 7.40
CA ARG A 411 -23.87 -17.13 8.63
C ARG A 411 -25.21 -17.86 8.48
N THR A 412 -26.16 -17.29 7.73
CA THR A 412 -27.50 -17.89 7.56
C THR A 412 -27.48 -19.07 6.60
N TRP A 413 -26.82 -18.94 5.46
CA TRP A 413 -26.84 -19.99 4.42
C TRP A 413 -25.58 -20.88 4.39
N HIS A 414 -24.54 -20.55 5.10
CA HIS A 414 -23.28 -21.30 5.25
C HIS A 414 -22.75 -21.90 3.93
N ARG A 415 -22.61 -21.04 2.89
CA ARG A 415 -22.12 -21.41 1.56
C ARG A 415 -20.90 -20.57 1.20
N ILE A 416 -19.83 -21.24 0.75
CA ILE A 416 -18.56 -20.59 0.43
C ILE A 416 -18.68 -19.63 -0.78
N GLU A 417 -19.60 -19.90 -1.70
CA GLU A 417 -19.88 -19.02 -2.84
C GLU A 417 -20.35 -17.64 -2.39
N LEU A 418 -21.20 -17.59 -1.35
CA LEU A 418 -21.70 -16.34 -0.81
C LEU A 418 -20.59 -15.51 -0.18
N LEU A 419 -19.57 -16.18 0.37
CA LEU A 419 -18.38 -15.51 0.86
C LEU A 419 -17.53 -14.96 -0.31
N ALA A 420 -17.35 -15.74 -1.38
CA ALA A 420 -16.60 -15.29 -2.56
C ALA A 420 -17.32 -14.14 -3.30
N VAL A 421 -18.63 -14.23 -3.49
CA VAL A 421 -19.46 -13.22 -4.18
C VAL A 421 -19.52 -11.88 -3.43
N CYS A 422 -19.29 -11.85 -2.11
CA CYS A 422 -19.30 -10.59 -1.38
C CYS A 422 -18.21 -9.60 -1.87
N TYR A 423 -17.11 -10.10 -2.43
CA TYR A 423 -16.04 -9.27 -2.99
C TYR A 423 -16.51 -8.47 -4.22
N PRO A 424 -16.97 -9.13 -5.32
CA PRO A 424 -17.51 -8.42 -6.48
C PRO A 424 -18.65 -7.47 -6.14
N LEU A 425 -19.57 -7.87 -5.25
CA LEU A 425 -20.70 -7.03 -4.85
C LEU A 425 -20.22 -5.77 -4.12
N SER A 426 -19.27 -5.89 -3.21
CA SER A 426 -18.69 -4.74 -2.51
C SER A 426 -17.94 -3.81 -3.46
N TRP A 427 -17.23 -4.34 -4.44
CA TRP A 427 -16.53 -3.55 -5.46
C TRP A 427 -17.50 -2.84 -6.39
N LEU A 428 -18.56 -3.51 -6.84
CA LEU A 428 -19.60 -2.93 -7.66
C LEU A 428 -20.32 -1.79 -6.93
N LEU A 429 -20.67 -2.00 -5.67
CA LEU A 429 -21.28 -0.99 -4.81
C LEU A 429 -20.36 0.23 -4.68
N ALA A 430 -19.11 0.01 -4.31
CA ALA A 430 -18.14 1.08 -4.16
C ALA A 430 -17.89 1.83 -5.49
N ALA A 431 -17.69 1.10 -6.60
CA ALA A 431 -17.49 1.69 -7.92
C ALA A 431 -18.70 2.56 -8.35
N THR A 432 -19.92 2.08 -8.08
CA THR A 432 -21.14 2.84 -8.37
C THR A 432 -21.21 4.13 -7.56
N VAL A 433 -20.96 4.07 -6.25
CA VAL A 433 -20.97 5.25 -5.38
C VAL A 433 -19.86 6.23 -5.80
N PHE A 434 -18.65 5.74 -6.09
CA PHE A 434 -17.57 6.58 -6.61
C PHE A 434 -17.93 7.24 -7.94
N ALA A 435 -18.54 6.52 -8.87
CA ALA A 435 -18.99 7.06 -10.14
C ALA A 435 -20.04 8.18 -9.93
N ILE A 436 -21.02 7.96 -9.07
CA ILE A 436 -22.03 8.99 -8.74
C ILE A 436 -21.35 10.24 -8.16
N VAL A 437 -20.47 10.09 -7.18
CA VAL A 437 -19.76 11.22 -6.55
C VAL A 437 -18.84 11.91 -7.55
N TYR A 438 -18.15 11.14 -8.40
CA TYR A 438 -17.25 11.70 -9.41
C TYR A 438 -17.98 12.54 -10.45
N PHE A 439 -19.10 12.03 -11.02
CA PHE A 439 -19.81 12.70 -12.12
C PHE A 439 -20.82 13.73 -11.63
N ARG A 440 -21.56 13.45 -10.55
CA ARG A 440 -22.63 14.32 -10.05
C ARG A 440 -22.25 15.19 -8.87
N GLY A 441 -21.20 14.77 -8.12
CA GLY A 441 -20.82 15.43 -6.87
C GLY A 441 -20.14 16.80 -7.01
N GLY A 442 -19.72 17.19 -8.22
CA GLY A 442 -18.99 18.45 -8.44
C GLY A 442 -17.74 18.57 -7.55
N TRP A 443 -17.14 17.44 -7.18
CA TRP A 443 -16.05 17.37 -6.22
C TRP A 443 -14.84 18.22 -6.61
N LEU A 444 -14.50 18.24 -7.90
CA LEU A 444 -13.36 19.01 -8.39
C LEU A 444 -13.63 20.51 -8.30
N ARG A 445 -14.85 20.95 -8.69
CA ARG A 445 -15.27 22.37 -8.58
C ARG A 445 -15.26 22.84 -7.13
N ARG A 446 -15.83 22.03 -6.22
CA ARG A 446 -15.82 22.35 -4.78
C ARG A 446 -14.39 22.47 -4.24
N ARG A 447 -13.50 21.58 -4.69
CA ARG A 447 -12.11 21.60 -4.25
C ARG A 447 -11.33 22.80 -4.79
N ILE A 448 -11.54 23.17 -6.06
CA ILE A 448 -10.97 24.38 -6.67
C ILE A 448 -11.41 25.61 -5.87
N ALA A 449 -12.72 25.76 -5.61
CA ALA A 449 -13.26 26.87 -4.82
C ALA A 449 -12.69 26.93 -3.38
N GLN A 450 -12.54 25.78 -2.71
CA GLN A 450 -11.94 25.72 -1.37
C GLN A 450 -10.46 26.14 -1.33
N CYS A 451 -9.75 26.00 -2.45
CA CYS A 451 -8.35 26.43 -2.57
C CYS A 451 -8.20 27.89 -3.01
N GLY A 452 -9.29 28.63 -3.22
CA GLY A 452 -9.25 30.01 -3.69
C GLY A 452 -8.75 30.15 -5.14
N MET A 453 -8.83 29.09 -5.92
CA MET A 453 -8.45 29.07 -7.32
C MET A 453 -9.68 29.33 -8.20
N GLU A 454 -9.54 30.18 -9.21
CA GLU A 454 -10.63 30.37 -10.18
C GLU A 454 -10.64 29.26 -11.22
N PRO A 455 -11.80 28.71 -11.58
CA PRO A 455 -11.89 27.74 -12.65
C PRO A 455 -11.76 28.45 -14.00
N GLU A 456 -10.62 28.35 -14.66
CA GLU A 456 -10.36 29.01 -15.93
C GLU A 456 -11.19 28.46 -17.11
N VAL A 457 -11.93 27.41 -17.02
CA VAL A 457 -12.77 26.84 -18.11
C VAL A 457 -13.89 25.95 -17.54
N ARG A 458 -14.97 25.77 -18.29
CA ARG A 458 -16.15 24.93 -18.03
C ARG A 458 -15.75 23.56 -17.49
N VAL A 459 -15.74 23.44 -16.18
CA VAL A 459 -15.49 22.18 -15.42
C VAL A 459 -16.77 21.38 -15.31
#